data_5fd0a6a992f4f536e869dc4db2bfc998
#
_entry.id   5fd0a6a992f4f536e869dc4db2bfc998
#
_cell.length_a   1.000
_cell.length_b   1.000
_cell.length_c   1.000
_cell.angle_alpha   90.00
_cell.angle_beta   90.00
_cell.angle_gamma   90.00
#
_symmetry.space_group_name_H-M   'P 1'
#
loop_
_entity.id
_entity.type
_entity.pdbx_description
1 polymer ?
#
loop_
_entity_poly.entity_id
_entity_poly.type
_entity_poly.pdbx_seq_one_letter_code
_entity_poly.pdbx_strand_id
1 'polypeptide(L)'
;MEEELLERKTKEELKQIAQGLEIPRISTMKKDEIIAAIREKRAQIDEENKKQSEKKKKRERPADAVEVCGILDVMNDGFGFLRVENYLSSQNDIYVSPTQIRRFNLKTGDEIVGDCRPTQDEDRYSPLLFVKTINGDPLEIALKRRPFERLTPIYPTEKLTLDTGEANKCAARLIDLVAPIGKGQRGMIVAPPKAGKTTIIKEIAQSISKNHPDIKLIVLLVDERPEEVTDMKRSIDGEVIYSTFDQMPENH
;
A
#
# COMPACT_ATOMS: atom_id res chain seq x y z
N MET A 1 -32.91 4.62 28.57
CA MET A 1 -33.83 4.30 27.46
C MET A 1 -34.01 2.79 27.19
N GLU A 2 -32.96 1.98 27.10
CA GLU A 2 -33.12 0.53 26.87
C GLU A 2 -33.60 -0.27 28.08
N GLU A 3 -33.32 0.20 29.28
CA GLU A 3 -33.72 -0.44 30.53
C GLU A 3 -35.25 -0.35 30.78
N GLU A 4 -35.87 0.77 30.47
CA GLU A 4 -37.33 0.94 30.52
C GLU A 4 -38.09 0.08 29.50
N LEU A 5 -37.41 -0.27 28.40
CA LEU A 5 -37.97 -1.14 27.36
C LEU A 5 -38.12 -2.60 27.83
N LEU A 6 -37.24 -3.11 28.72
CA LEU A 6 -37.37 -4.47 29.25
C LEU A 6 -38.53 -4.62 30.22
N GLU A 7 -38.85 -3.61 31.02
CA GLU A 7 -39.99 -3.65 31.98
C GLU A 7 -41.35 -3.64 31.29
N ARG A 8 -41.43 -3.03 30.08
CA ARG A 8 -42.65 -2.97 29.27
C ARG A 8 -42.92 -4.25 28.47
N LYS A 9 -41.96 -5.17 28.36
CA LYS A 9 -42.13 -6.42 27.61
C LYS A 9 -42.93 -7.48 28.37
N THR A 10 -43.64 -8.31 27.63
CA THR A 10 -44.37 -9.45 28.18
C THR A 10 -43.41 -10.54 28.67
N LYS A 11 -43.91 -11.42 29.58
CA LYS A 11 -43.09 -12.53 30.11
C LYS A 11 -42.62 -13.48 28.99
N GLU A 12 -43.37 -13.62 27.91
CA GLU A 12 -43.04 -14.49 26.77
C GLU A 12 -41.92 -13.88 25.91
N GLU A 13 -41.96 -12.59 25.64
CA GLU A 13 -40.91 -11.87 24.92
C GLU A 13 -39.59 -11.85 25.71
N LEU A 14 -39.67 -11.70 27.04
CA LEU A 14 -38.48 -11.77 27.90
C LEU A 14 -37.86 -13.17 27.90
N LYS A 15 -38.68 -14.23 27.84
CA LYS A 15 -38.18 -15.61 27.69
C LYS A 15 -37.45 -15.82 26.36
N GLN A 16 -37.99 -15.28 25.26
CA GLN A 16 -37.33 -15.37 23.96
C GLN A 16 -35.96 -14.66 23.94
N ILE A 17 -35.88 -13.46 24.55
CA ILE A 17 -34.61 -12.71 24.68
C ILE A 17 -33.63 -13.49 25.57
N ALA A 18 -34.07 -14.02 26.69
CA ALA A 18 -33.25 -14.80 27.60
C ALA A 18 -32.74 -16.12 26.98
N GLN A 19 -33.57 -16.73 26.11
CA GLN A 19 -33.21 -17.93 25.35
C GLN A 19 -32.16 -17.63 24.27
N GLY A 20 -32.25 -16.48 23.60
CA GLY A 20 -31.25 -15.99 22.67
C GLY A 20 -29.91 -15.62 23.34
N LEU A 21 -29.91 -15.34 24.65
CA LEU A 21 -28.72 -15.08 25.47
C LEU A 21 -28.21 -16.34 26.19
N GLU A 22 -28.75 -17.52 25.88
CA GLU A 22 -28.37 -18.82 26.46
C GLU A 22 -28.45 -18.85 27.99
N ILE A 23 -29.46 -18.18 28.61
CA ILE A 23 -29.64 -18.18 30.04
C ILE A 23 -30.33 -19.50 30.46
N PRO A 24 -29.76 -20.31 31.38
CA PRO A 24 -30.33 -21.57 31.79
C PRO A 24 -31.54 -21.38 32.72
N ARG A 25 -32.49 -22.36 32.74
CA ARG A 25 -33.65 -22.45 33.67
C ARG A 25 -34.67 -21.32 33.58
N ILE A 26 -34.87 -20.71 32.43
CA ILE A 26 -35.81 -19.58 32.21
C ILE A 26 -37.27 -19.96 32.49
N SER A 27 -37.65 -21.22 32.31
CA SER A 27 -39.03 -21.69 32.41
C SER A 27 -39.64 -21.56 33.83
N THR A 28 -38.81 -21.58 34.87
CA THR A 28 -39.21 -21.54 36.27
C THR A 28 -39.12 -20.15 36.91
N MET A 29 -38.55 -19.17 36.22
CA MET A 29 -38.27 -17.83 36.73
C MET A 29 -39.50 -16.91 36.68
N LYS A 30 -39.62 -16.02 37.67
CA LYS A 30 -40.55 -14.90 37.67
C LYS A 30 -40.09 -13.82 36.71
N LYS A 31 -41.01 -12.91 36.30
CA LYS A 31 -40.68 -11.82 35.34
C LYS A 31 -39.49 -11.00 35.78
N ASP A 32 -39.43 -10.62 37.04
CA ASP A 32 -38.37 -9.78 37.61
C ASP A 32 -37.00 -10.52 37.63
N GLU A 33 -37.03 -11.82 37.89
CA GLU A 33 -35.84 -12.68 37.85
C GLU A 33 -35.27 -12.84 36.44
N ILE A 34 -36.13 -12.91 35.43
CA ILE A 34 -35.71 -12.97 34.02
C ILE A 34 -35.07 -11.65 33.59
N ILE A 35 -35.64 -10.51 34.02
CA ILE A 35 -35.08 -9.19 33.73
C ILE A 35 -33.70 -9.04 34.39
N ALA A 36 -33.55 -9.44 35.64
CA ALA A 36 -32.26 -9.39 36.35
C ALA A 36 -31.19 -10.28 35.66
N ALA A 37 -31.57 -11.50 35.28
CA ALA A 37 -30.68 -12.42 34.57
C ALA A 37 -30.24 -11.90 33.18
N ILE A 38 -31.14 -11.24 32.45
CA ILE A 38 -30.84 -10.60 31.17
C ILE A 38 -29.86 -9.42 31.38
N ARG A 39 -30.07 -8.60 32.42
CA ARG A 39 -29.17 -7.49 32.73
C ARG A 39 -27.78 -7.99 33.08
N GLU A 40 -27.69 -9.00 33.94
CA GLU A 40 -26.42 -9.59 34.34
C GLU A 40 -25.66 -10.21 33.17
N LYS A 41 -26.34 -10.93 32.30
CA LYS A 41 -25.71 -11.55 31.13
C LYS A 41 -25.25 -10.53 30.09
N ARG A 42 -26.00 -9.46 29.87
CA ARG A 42 -25.59 -8.35 29.00
C ARG A 42 -24.37 -7.63 29.57
N ALA A 43 -24.32 -7.35 30.87
CA ALA A 43 -23.16 -6.75 31.51
C ALA A 43 -21.92 -7.64 31.37
N GLN A 44 -22.05 -8.97 31.49
CA GLN A 44 -20.96 -9.92 31.26
C GLN A 44 -20.46 -9.89 29.81
N ILE A 45 -21.37 -9.86 28.83
CA ILE A 45 -21.02 -9.76 27.40
C ILE A 45 -20.34 -8.42 27.10
N ASP A 46 -20.80 -7.33 27.66
CA ASP A 46 -20.20 -6.00 27.49
C ASP A 46 -18.82 -5.92 28.15
N GLU A 47 -18.62 -6.55 29.30
CA GLU A 47 -17.29 -6.67 29.92
C GLU A 47 -16.34 -7.58 29.11
N GLU A 48 -16.83 -8.69 28.57
CA GLU A 48 -16.05 -9.57 27.69
C GLU A 48 -15.68 -8.86 26.38
N ASN A 49 -16.62 -8.13 25.79
CA ASN A 49 -16.38 -7.31 24.60
C ASN A 49 -15.42 -6.16 24.88
N LYS A 50 -15.50 -5.52 26.05
CA LYS A 50 -14.51 -4.54 26.51
C LYS A 50 -13.13 -5.17 26.69
N LYS A 51 -13.02 -6.32 27.36
CA LYS A 51 -11.77 -7.05 27.53
C LYS A 51 -11.19 -7.56 26.21
N GLN A 52 -12.03 -7.94 25.24
CA GLN A 52 -11.59 -8.31 23.90
C GLN A 52 -11.18 -7.07 23.07
N SER A 53 -11.88 -5.95 23.20
CA SER A 53 -11.48 -4.68 22.57
C SER A 53 -10.20 -4.12 23.19
N GLU A 54 -10.00 -4.26 24.51
CA GLU A 54 -8.76 -3.90 25.18
C GLU A 54 -7.59 -4.85 24.84
N LYS A 55 -7.86 -6.15 24.65
CA LYS A 55 -6.86 -7.09 24.12
C LYS A 55 -6.54 -6.84 22.63
N LYS A 56 -7.50 -6.38 21.83
CA LYS A 56 -7.24 -5.88 20.48
C LYS A 56 -6.45 -4.56 20.51
N LYS A 57 -6.77 -3.65 21.42
CA LYS A 57 -6.02 -2.39 21.63
C LYS A 57 -4.61 -2.60 22.17
N LYS A 58 -4.35 -3.64 22.99
CA LYS A 58 -3.00 -4.03 23.43
C LYS A 58 -2.14 -4.71 22.37
N ARG A 59 -2.69 -5.02 21.18
CA ARG A 59 -1.91 -5.29 19.96
C ARG A 59 -1.59 -4.01 19.18
N GLU A 60 -1.87 -2.84 19.78
CA GLU A 60 -1.54 -1.53 19.23
C GLU A 60 -0.05 -1.25 19.40
N ARG A 61 0.50 -0.75 18.32
CA ARG A 61 1.79 -0.08 18.08
C ARG A 61 2.73 -0.09 19.30
N PRO A 62 3.81 -0.87 19.28
CA PRO A 62 4.86 -0.70 20.26
C PRO A 62 5.27 0.78 20.29
N ALA A 63 5.57 1.33 21.46
CA ALA A 63 5.96 2.73 21.61
C ALA A 63 7.17 3.11 20.72
N ASP A 64 7.98 2.11 20.36
CA ASP A 64 9.21 2.23 19.56
C ASP A 64 9.02 1.90 18.08
N ALA A 65 7.77 1.73 17.59
CA ALA A 65 7.52 1.41 16.19
C ALA A 65 7.79 2.62 15.29
N VAL A 66 8.62 2.42 14.28
CA VAL A 66 8.97 3.41 13.25
C VAL A 66 8.15 3.15 12.00
N GLU A 67 7.59 4.22 11.43
CA GLU A 67 6.89 4.13 10.15
C GLU A 67 7.89 4.01 9.01
N VAL A 68 7.62 3.07 8.11
CA VAL A 68 8.49 2.72 6.99
C VAL A 68 7.68 2.59 5.71
N CYS A 69 8.34 2.96 4.61
CA CYS A 69 7.81 2.78 3.26
C CYS A 69 8.87 2.08 2.42
N GLY A 70 8.47 1.09 1.65
CA GLY A 70 9.40 0.38 0.76
C GLY A 70 8.66 -0.48 -0.25
N ILE A 71 9.39 -0.93 -1.26
CA ILE A 71 8.88 -1.83 -2.29
C ILE A 71 9.19 -3.26 -1.91
N LEU A 72 8.16 -4.10 -1.92
CA LEU A 72 8.29 -5.51 -1.55
C LEU A 72 9.03 -6.30 -2.63
N ASP A 73 10.02 -7.04 -2.20
CA ASP A 73 10.72 -8.05 -2.98
C ASP A 73 10.51 -9.41 -2.30
N VAL A 74 9.75 -10.32 -2.93
CA VAL A 74 9.42 -11.64 -2.39
C VAL A 74 10.43 -12.66 -2.86
N MET A 75 11.08 -13.32 -1.92
CA MET A 75 12.06 -14.38 -2.18
C MET A 75 11.38 -15.72 -2.49
N ASN A 76 12.10 -16.62 -3.14
CA ASN A 76 11.62 -17.95 -3.51
C ASN A 76 11.15 -18.78 -2.31
N ASP A 77 11.71 -18.53 -1.12
CA ASP A 77 11.36 -19.19 0.14
C ASP A 77 10.05 -18.66 0.76
N GLY A 78 9.42 -17.69 0.11
CA GLY A 78 8.12 -17.16 0.50
C GLY A 78 8.14 -16.08 1.58
N PHE A 79 9.29 -15.66 2.08
CA PHE A 79 9.47 -14.42 2.83
C PHE A 79 9.87 -13.28 1.87
N GLY A 80 9.92 -12.05 2.35
CA GLY A 80 10.30 -10.91 1.52
C GLY A 80 11.04 -9.83 2.29
N PHE A 81 11.54 -8.85 1.54
CA PHE A 81 12.14 -7.64 2.07
C PHE A 81 11.47 -6.42 1.46
N LEU A 82 11.25 -5.37 2.26
CA LEU A 82 10.95 -4.06 1.73
C LEU A 82 12.28 -3.38 1.38
N ARG A 83 12.47 -3.14 0.09
CA ARG A 83 13.62 -2.39 -0.41
C ARG A 83 13.37 -0.91 -0.21
N VAL A 84 14.27 -0.26 0.51
CA VAL A 84 14.15 1.16 0.86
C VAL A 84 15.01 2.04 -0.04
N GLU A 85 16.15 1.52 -0.53
CA GLU A 85 17.13 2.28 -1.29
C GLU A 85 17.28 1.73 -2.70
N ASN A 86 16.89 2.51 -3.71
CA ASN A 86 17.11 2.24 -5.14
C ASN A 86 16.77 0.80 -5.58
N TYR A 87 15.82 0.13 -4.88
CA TYR A 87 15.41 -1.26 -5.10
C TYR A 87 16.50 -2.33 -4.92
N LEU A 88 17.70 -1.92 -4.50
CA LEU A 88 18.80 -2.82 -4.24
C LEU A 88 18.78 -3.36 -2.81
N SER A 89 19.45 -4.51 -2.60
CA SER A 89 19.61 -5.06 -1.26
C SER A 89 20.47 -4.17 -0.38
N SER A 90 19.94 -3.78 0.78
CA SER A 90 20.65 -2.92 1.74
C SER A 90 20.55 -3.46 3.16
N GLN A 91 21.35 -2.92 4.07
CA GLN A 91 21.26 -3.26 5.50
C GLN A 91 20.00 -2.67 6.15
N ASN A 92 19.39 -1.68 5.51
CA ASN A 92 18.17 -1.00 5.97
C ASN A 92 16.89 -1.69 5.52
N ASP A 93 17.00 -2.81 4.80
CA ASP A 93 15.86 -3.56 4.31
C ASP A 93 15.03 -4.13 5.48
N ILE A 94 13.71 -4.16 5.29
CA ILE A 94 12.78 -4.57 6.32
C ILE A 94 12.24 -5.95 6.00
N TYR A 95 12.38 -6.86 6.94
CA TYR A 95 11.92 -8.24 6.78
C TYR A 95 10.40 -8.34 6.84
N VAL A 96 9.82 -9.03 5.86
CA VAL A 96 8.39 -9.32 5.76
C VAL A 96 8.16 -10.82 5.86
N SER A 97 7.36 -11.23 6.84
CA SER A 97 7.13 -12.64 7.12
C SER A 97 6.23 -13.30 6.05
N PRO A 98 6.39 -14.63 5.80
CA PRO A 98 5.52 -15.39 4.90
C PRO A 98 4.04 -15.31 5.27
N THR A 99 3.76 -15.20 6.57
CA THR A 99 2.39 -15.07 7.09
C THR A 99 1.74 -13.77 6.65
N GLN A 100 2.48 -12.65 6.68
CA GLN A 100 1.99 -11.36 6.21
C GLN A 100 1.79 -11.35 4.71
N ILE A 101 2.74 -11.90 3.94
CA ILE A 101 2.66 -12.01 2.48
C ILE A 101 1.39 -12.78 2.07
N ARG A 102 1.13 -13.93 2.68
CA ARG A 102 -0.07 -14.72 2.39
C ARG A 102 -1.35 -14.04 2.86
N ARG A 103 -1.35 -13.46 4.08
CA ARG A 103 -2.53 -12.83 4.68
C ARG A 103 -3.02 -11.65 3.86
N PHE A 104 -2.11 -10.83 3.37
CA PHE A 104 -2.43 -9.60 2.64
C PHE A 104 -2.30 -9.76 1.12
N ASN A 105 -2.05 -10.98 0.63
CA ASN A 105 -1.85 -11.29 -0.80
C ASN A 105 -0.84 -10.33 -1.45
N LEU A 106 0.29 -10.13 -0.76
CA LEU A 106 1.35 -9.23 -1.21
C LEU A 106 2.13 -9.86 -2.36
N LYS A 107 2.60 -9.03 -3.27
CA LYS A 107 3.40 -9.43 -4.43
C LYS A 107 4.65 -8.59 -4.55
N THR A 108 5.68 -9.12 -5.20
CA THR A 108 6.85 -8.34 -5.59
C THR A 108 6.42 -7.12 -6.40
N GLY A 109 6.95 -5.96 -6.04
CA GLY A 109 6.60 -4.67 -6.62
C GLY A 109 5.51 -3.91 -5.89
N ASP A 110 4.88 -4.47 -4.85
CA ASP A 110 3.94 -3.73 -4.02
C ASP A 110 4.66 -2.69 -3.16
N GLU A 111 4.20 -1.45 -3.21
CA GLU A 111 4.60 -0.39 -2.29
C GLU A 111 3.86 -0.57 -0.97
N ILE A 112 4.60 -0.79 0.11
CA ILE A 112 4.03 -1.05 1.43
C ILE A 112 4.44 0.05 2.39
N VAL A 113 3.44 0.67 3.01
CA VAL A 113 3.64 1.54 4.18
C VAL A 113 3.20 0.79 5.42
N GLY A 114 4.04 0.78 6.43
CA GLY A 114 3.77 0.05 7.66
C GLY A 114 4.63 0.50 8.81
N ASP A 115 4.47 -0.17 9.94
CA ASP A 115 5.29 0.05 11.13
C ASP A 115 6.26 -1.13 11.32
N CYS A 116 7.56 -0.85 11.48
CA CYS A 116 8.57 -1.83 11.83
C CYS A 116 9.05 -1.65 13.28
N ARG A 117 9.64 -2.70 13.83
CA ARG A 117 10.38 -2.61 15.09
C ARG A 117 11.83 -2.22 14.76
N PRO A 118 12.44 -1.27 15.50
CA PRO A 118 13.87 -1.01 15.37
C PRO A 118 14.68 -2.30 15.54
N THR A 119 15.78 -2.41 14.79
CA THR A 119 16.70 -3.54 14.88
C THR A 119 17.23 -3.68 16.30
N GLN A 120 17.14 -4.85 16.89
CA GLN A 120 17.80 -5.18 18.15
C GLN A 120 19.16 -5.79 17.84
N ASP A 121 20.09 -5.74 18.79
CA ASP A 121 21.51 -6.14 18.60
C ASP A 121 21.70 -7.57 18.03
N GLU A 122 20.69 -8.44 18.17
CA GLU A 122 20.71 -9.81 17.65
C GLU A 122 20.01 -9.98 16.27
N ASP A 123 19.22 -9.00 15.82
CA ASP A 123 18.45 -9.08 14.59
C ASP A 123 19.22 -8.44 13.42
N ARG A 124 19.42 -9.18 12.32
CA ARG A 124 20.08 -8.65 11.12
C ARG A 124 19.22 -7.64 10.36
N TYR A 125 17.90 -7.77 10.42
CA TYR A 125 16.92 -6.90 9.74
C TYR A 125 15.77 -6.54 10.66
N SER A 126 15.25 -5.33 10.52
CA SER A 126 14.04 -4.88 11.23
C SER A 126 12.81 -5.63 10.72
N PRO A 127 12.00 -6.28 11.59
CA PRO A 127 10.79 -6.95 11.15
C PRO A 127 9.64 -5.98 10.96
N LEU A 128 8.86 -6.14 9.88
CA LEU A 128 7.60 -5.45 9.66
C LEU A 128 6.55 -5.96 10.66
N LEU A 129 5.99 -5.08 11.49
CA LEU A 129 4.98 -5.42 12.49
C LEU A 129 3.57 -5.30 11.93
N PHE A 130 3.26 -4.16 11.32
CA PHE A 130 1.93 -3.84 10.80
C PHE A 130 2.02 -3.26 9.40
N VAL A 131 1.13 -3.70 8.52
CA VAL A 131 0.91 -3.12 7.19
C VAL A 131 -0.23 -2.10 7.33
N LYS A 132 -0.04 -0.86 6.89
CA LYS A 132 -1.04 0.21 6.90
C LYS A 132 -1.71 0.35 5.55
N THR A 133 -0.90 0.54 4.51
CA THR A 133 -1.39 0.70 3.14
C THR A 133 -0.57 -0.14 2.17
N ILE A 134 -1.18 -0.51 1.05
CA ILE A 134 -0.56 -1.21 -0.05
C ILE A 134 -0.85 -0.43 -1.32
N ASN A 135 0.17 0.04 -2.02
CA ASN A 135 0.06 0.88 -3.23
C ASN A 135 -0.79 2.15 -3.00
N GLY A 136 -0.70 2.74 -1.81
CA GLY A 136 -1.48 3.91 -1.40
C GLY A 136 -2.91 3.60 -0.91
N ASP A 137 -3.42 2.39 -1.13
CA ASP A 137 -4.76 1.99 -0.72
C ASP A 137 -4.79 1.39 0.70
N PRO A 138 -5.86 1.62 1.47
CA PRO A 138 -6.12 0.90 2.72
C PRO A 138 -6.25 -0.61 2.48
N LEU A 139 -5.91 -1.41 3.50
CA LEU A 139 -5.91 -2.89 3.40
C LEU A 139 -7.22 -3.48 2.88
N GLU A 140 -8.37 -2.91 3.25
CA GLU A 140 -9.69 -3.40 2.85
C GLU A 140 -9.93 -3.30 1.33
N ILE A 141 -9.37 -2.28 0.70
CA ILE A 141 -9.43 -2.06 -0.76
C ILE A 141 -8.36 -2.91 -1.44
N ALA A 142 -7.14 -2.87 -0.93
CA ALA A 142 -6.01 -3.59 -1.50
C ALA A 142 -6.23 -5.11 -1.57
N LEU A 143 -6.89 -5.71 -0.57
CA LEU A 143 -7.24 -7.15 -0.57
C LEU A 143 -8.22 -7.55 -1.69
N LYS A 144 -9.05 -6.62 -2.17
CA LYS A 144 -10.04 -6.87 -3.23
C LYS A 144 -9.50 -6.60 -4.63
N ARG A 145 -8.25 -6.15 -4.75
CA ARG A 145 -7.64 -5.81 -6.04
C ARG A 145 -7.56 -7.04 -6.96
N ARG A 146 -7.83 -6.81 -8.24
CA ARG A 146 -7.62 -7.83 -9.27
C ARG A 146 -6.13 -7.94 -9.59
N PRO A 147 -5.59 -9.15 -9.76
CA PRO A 147 -4.23 -9.34 -10.25
C PRO A 147 -4.06 -8.65 -11.61
N PHE A 148 -2.87 -8.07 -11.86
CA PHE A 148 -2.56 -7.34 -13.10
C PHE A 148 -2.81 -8.21 -14.34
N GLU A 149 -2.48 -9.49 -14.28
CA GLU A 149 -2.62 -10.46 -15.37
C GLU A 149 -4.09 -10.73 -15.76
N ARG A 150 -5.03 -10.36 -14.88
CA ARG A 150 -6.49 -10.50 -15.11
C ARG A 150 -7.18 -9.19 -15.52
N LEU A 151 -6.41 -8.11 -15.68
CA LEU A 151 -6.94 -6.86 -16.17
C LEU A 151 -7.19 -6.95 -17.68
N THR A 152 -8.25 -6.30 -18.14
CA THR A 152 -8.56 -6.23 -19.57
C THR A 152 -7.61 -5.25 -20.24
N PRO A 153 -6.80 -5.69 -21.22
CA PRO A 153 -5.96 -4.76 -22.01
C PRO A 153 -6.84 -3.86 -22.86
N ILE A 154 -6.54 -2.57 -22.84
CA ILE A 154 -7.23 -1.55 -23.67
C ILE A 154 -6.22 -0.77 -24.47
N TYR A 155 -6.67 -0.18 -25.59
CA TYR A 155 -5.84 0.75 -26.35
C TYR A 155 -5.66 2.06 -25.59
N PRO A 156 -4.53 2.78 -25.77
CA PRO A 156 -4.29 4.09 -25.16
C PRO A 156 -5.19 5.14 -25.84
N THR A 157 -6.35 5.39 -25.26
CA THR A 157 -7.34 6.35 -25.79
C THR A 157 -7.19 7.74 -25.23
N GLU A 158 -6.53 7.88 -24.07
CA GLU A 158 -6.32 9.14 -23.39
C GLU A 158 -4.90 9.67 -23.68
N LYS A 159 -4.81 10.81 -24.37
CA LYS A 159 -3.54 11.42 -24.76
C LYS A 159 -2.86 12.09 -23.57
N LEU A 160 -1.54 11.91 -23.46
CA LEU A 160 -0.66 12.70 -22.61
C LEU A 160 -0.19 13.94 -23.38
N THR A 161 -0.71 15.11 -23.02
CA THR A 161 -0.30 16.37 -23.66
C THR A 161 1.08 16.77 -23.16
N LEU A 162 2.04 16.89 -24.07
CA LEU A 162 3.41 17.27 -23.75
C LEU A 162 3.68 18.78 -23.96
N ASP A 163 2.90 19.45 -24.78
CA ASP A 163 3.04 20.89 -25.01
C ASP A 163 2.73 21.67 -23.74
N THR A 164 3.73 22.32 -23.18
CA THR A 164 3.63 23.16 -21.98
C THR A 164 3.39 24.63 -22.28
N GLY A 165 3.28 25.01 -23.56
CA GLY A 165 3.15 26.40 -24.03
C GLY A 165 4.46 27.21 -23.97
N GLU A 166 5.58 26.59 -23.60
CA GLU A 166 6.88 27.24 -23.53
C GLU A 166 7.54 27.28 -24.94
N ALA A 167 7.97 28.49 -25.34
CA ALA A 167 8.54 28.69 -26.69
C ALA A 167 9.82 27.88 -26.97
N ASN A 168 10.56 27.52 -25.92
CA ASN A 168 11.82 26.77 -26.02
C ASN A 168 11.65 25.25 -26.04
N LYS A 169 10.43 24.72 -25.86
CA LYS A 169 10.13 23.27 -25.86
C LYS A 169 9.51 22.81 -27.17
N CYS A 170 10.17 23.11 -28.30
CA CYS A 170 9.67 22.72 -29.61
C CYS A 170 9.59 21.22 -29.82
N ALA A 171 10.48 20.41 -29.21
CA ALA A 171 10.49 18.96 -29.38
C ALA A 171 9.24 18.31 -28.77
N ALA A 172 8.81 18.72 -27.58
CA ALA A 172 7.60 18.23 -26.94
C ALA A 172 6.35 18.50 -27.79
N ARG A 173 6.22 19.71 -28.36
CA ARG A 173 5.14 20.09 -29.29
C ARG A 173 5.17 19.25 -30.57
N LEU A 174 6.37 19.02 -31.14
CA LEU A 174 6.52 18.22 -32.34
C LEU A 174 6.09 16.77 -32.10
N ILE A 175 6.45 16.19 -30.95
CA ILE A 175 6.02 14.84 -30.56
C ILE A 175 4.51 14.79 -30.44
N ASP A 176 3.87 15.76 -29.83
CA ASP A 176 2.42 15.83 -29.71
C ASP A 176 1.67 15.85 -31.04
N LEU A 177 2.30 16.42 -32.09
CA LEU A 177 1.72 16.52 -33.42
C LEU A 177 1.96 15.27 -34.27
N VAL A 178 3.17 14.69 -34.21
CA VAL A 178 3.62 13.64 -35.12
C VAL A 178 3.51 12.24 -34.50
N ALA A 179 3.80 12.13 -33.21
CA ALA A 179 3.84 10.85 -32.49
C ALA A 179 3.23 10.99 -31.08
N PRO A 180 1.92 11.31 -30.97
CA PRO A 180 1.27 11.53 -29.69
C PRO A 180 1.37 10.30 -28.79
N ILE A 181 1.62 10.54 -27.51
CA ILE A 181 1.76 9.50 -26.49
C ILE A 181 0.45 9.43 -25.68
N GLY A 182 -0.07 8.24 -25.47
CA GLY A 182 -1.26 7.99 -24.66
C GLY A 182 -0.95 7.24 -23.37
N LYS A 183 -1.85 7.32 -22.38
CA LYS A 183 -1.74 6.57 -21.12
C LYS A 183 -1.72 5.06 -21.42
N GLY A 184 -0.67 4.36 -20.92
CA GLY A 184 -0.46 2.92 -21.16
C GLY A 184 0.21 2.58 -22.50
N GLN A 185 0.59 3.58 -23.31
CA GLN A 185 1.29 3.35 -24.58
C GLN A 185 2.74 2.91 -24.33
N ARG A 186 3.20 1.98 -25.16
CA ARG A 186 4.62 1.61 -25.27
C ARG A 186 5.24 2.32 -26.46
N GLY A 187 6.27 3.10 -26.24
CA GLY A 187 7.02 3.82 -27.26
C GLY A 187 8.51 3.47 -27.20
N MET A 188 9.21 3.65 -28.33
CA MET A 188 10.64 3.48 -28.42
C MET A 188 11.25 4.71 -29.10
N ILE A 189 12.32 5.27 -28.50
CA ILE A 189 13.12 6.33 -29.09
C ILE A 189 14.42 5.71 -29.62
N VAL A 190 14.57 5.68 -30.92
CA VAL A 190 15.77 5.17 -31.60
C VAL A 190 16.56 6.34 -32.16
N ALA A 191 17.79 6.47 -31.70
CA ALA A 191 18.68 7.54 -32.14
C ALA A 191 20.16 7.09 -32.05
N PRO A 192 21.03 7.57 -32.94
CA PRO A 192 22.46 7.33 -32.83
C PRO A 192 23.03 7.98 -31.55
N PRO A 193 24.21 7.55 -31.10
CA PRO A 193 24.88 8.16 -29.96
C PRO A 193 25.03 9.69 -30.14
N LYS A 194 24.88 10.45 -29.05
CA LYS A 194 25.00 11.92 -29.00
C LYS A 194 23.96 12.70 -29.83
N ALA A 195 22.84 12.08 -30.22
CA ALA A 195 21.76 12.74 -30.98
C ALA A 195 20.69 13.42 -30.10
N GLY A 196 20.91 13.54 -28.79
CA GLY A 196 19.97 14.20 -27.87
C GLY A 196 18.86 13.30 -27.34
N LYS A 197 19.00 11.96 -27.37
CA LYS A 197 18.04 11.00 -26.82
C LYS A 197 17.65 11.33 -25.37
N THR A 198 18.65 11.49 -24.50
CA THR A 198 18.45 11.82 -23.07
C THR A 198 17.75 13.16 -22.89
N THR A 199 18.06 14.16 -23.72
CA THR A 199 17.41 15.48 -23.72
C THR A 199 15.90 15.37 -24.02
N ILE A 200 15.54 14.58 -25.03
CA ILE A 200 14.12 14.36 -25.38
C ILE A 200 13.40 13.64 -24.25
N ILE A 201 14.00 12.62 -23.65
CA ILE A 201 13.42 11.90 -22.50
C ILE A 201 13.17 12.86 -21.32
N LYS A 202 14.13 13.74 -21.03
CA LYS A 202 13.96 14.77 -19.99
C LYS A 202 12.84 15.75 -20.30
N GLU A 203 12.72 16.24 -21.55
CA GLU A 203 11.64 17.12 -21.96
C GLU A 203 10.27 16.45 -21.83
N ILE A 204 10.15 15.18 -22.25
CA ILE A 204 8.92 14.40 -22.07
C ILE A 204 8.57 14.27 -20.58
N ALA A 205 9.51 13.86 -19.74
CA ALA A 205 9.32 13.69 -18.33
C ALA A 205 8.89 14.98 -17.63
N GLN A 206 9.57 16.10 -17.90
CA GLN A 206 9.22 17.42 -17.38
C GLN A 206 7.82 17.88 -17.84
N SER A 207 7.47 17.60 -19.09
CA SER A 207 6.17 17.96 -19.64
C SER A 207 5.04 17.15 -18.98
N ILE A 208 5.27 15.86 -18.72
CA ILE A 208 4.32 15.00 -18.01
C ILE A 208 4.14 15.49 -16.57
N SER A 209 5.21 15.73 -15.82
CA SER A 209 5.11 16.25 -14.45
C SER A 209 4.37 17.58 -14.37
N LYS A 210 4.53 18.46 -15.37
CA LYS A 210 3.88 19.76 -15.39
C LYS A 210 2.39 19.68 -15.77
N ASN A 211 2.06 18.92 -16.83
CA ASN A 211 0.72 18.88 -17.38
C ASN A 211 -0.19 17.82 -16.73
N HIS A 212 0.40 16.81 -16.10
CA HIS A 212 -0.28 15.65 -15.52
C HIS A 212 0.29 15.33 -14.13
N PRO A 213 0.06 16.19 -13.12
CA PRO A 213 0.61 16.02 -11.77
C PRO A 213 0.04 14.80 -11.01
N ASP A 214 -1.04 14.23 -11.51
CA ASP A 214 -1.68 13.01 -11.01
C ASP A 214 -0.94 11.72 -11.43
N ILE A 215 0.01 11.82 -12.37
CA ILE A 215 0.76 10.68 -12.89
C ILE A 215 2.04 10.46 -12.09
N LYS A 216 2.20 9.26 -11.51
CA LYS A 216 3.47 8.86 -10.90
C LYS A 216 4.50 8.60 -12.00
N LEU A 217 5.53 9.42 -12.06
CA LEU A 217 6.63 9.32 -13.01
C LEU A 217 7.78 8.51 -12.43
N ILE A 218 8.19 7.46 -13.13
CA ILE A 218 9.33 6.63 -12.77
C ILE A 218 10.29 6.59 -13.96
N VAL A 219 11.55 6.92 -13.71
CA VAL A 219 12.64 6.86 -14.70
C VAL A 219 13.61 5.78 -14.29
N LEU A 220 13.84 4.81 -15.17
CA LEU A 220 14.85 3.77 -14.99
C LEU A 220 16.04 4.05 -15.92
N LEU A 221 17.23 4.24 -15.34
CA LEU A 221 18.50 4.41 -16.04
C LEU A 221 19.35 3.15 -15.84
N VAL A 222 19.73 2.49 -16.92
CA VAL A 222 20.52 1.27 -16.88
C VAL A 222 21.85 1.51 -17.57
N ASP A 223 22.96 1.19 -16.90
CA ASP A 223 24.33 1.36 -17.42
C ASP A 223 24.63 2.81 -17.83
N GLU A 224 24.08 3.77 -17.06
CA GLU A 224 24.23 5.20 -17.37
C GLU A 224 25.39 5.81 -16.59
N ARG A 225 25.86 6.99 -17.00
CA ARG A 225 26.94 7.69 -16.32
C ARG A 225 26.47 8.36 -15.04
N PRO A 226 27.27 8.36 -13.94
CA PRO A 226 26.91 8.99 -12.67
C PRO A 226 26.48 10.46 -12.79
N GLU A 227 27.16 11.23 -13.69
CA GLU A 227 26.81 12.62 -13.97
C GLU A 227 25.41 12.75 -14.64
N GLU A 228 25.04 11.84 -15.56
CA GLU A 228 23.74 11.85 -16.21
C GLU A 228 22.62 11.45 -15.25
N VAL A 229 22.89 10.49 -14.35
CA VAL A 229 21.97 10.12 -13.25
C VAL A 229 21.69 11.31 -12.34
N THR A 230 22.76 12.03 -11.95
CA THR A 230 22.63 13.21 -11.07
C THR A 230 21.85 14.33 -11.75
N ASP A 231 22.12 14.56 -13.03
CA ASP A 231 21.41 15.57 -13.83
C ASP A 231 19.92 15.21 -14.00
N MET A 232 19.60 13.94 -14.23
CA MET A 232 18.23 13.46 -14.32
C MET A 232 17.47 13.65 -13.00
N LYS A 233 18.06 13.24 -11.87
CA LYS A 233 17.48 13.43 -10.52
C LYS A 233 17.17 14.90 -10.20
N ARG A 234 18.00 15.83 -10.66
CA ARG A 234 17.80 17.27 -10.43
C ARG A 234 16.77 17.90 -11.37
N SER A 235 16.58 17.29 -12.54
CA SER A 235 15.78 17.87 -13.62
C SER A 235 14.34 17.41 -13.65
N ILE A 236 14.01 16.29 -13.01
CA ILE A 236 12.71 15.62 -13.10
C ILE A 236 12.08 15.57 -11.71
N ASP A 237 10.81 15.92 -11.63
CA ASP A 237 9.96 15.68 -10.46
C ASP A 237 9.35 14.27 -10.61
N GLY A 238 10.05 13.26 -10.09
CA GLY A 238 9.68 11.87 -10.20
C GLY A 238 10.72 10.96 -9.57
N GLU A 239 10.42 9.69 -9.50
CA GLU A 239 11.31 8.66 -8.96
C GLU A 239 12.35 8.26 -10.00
N VAL A 240 13.64 8.33 -9.66
CA VAL A 240 14.75 7.93 -10.54
C VAL A 240 15.47 6.72 -9.96
N ILE A 241 15.28 5.58 -10.63
CA ILE A 241 15.94 4.31 -10.36
C ILE A 241 17.12 4.20 -11.32
N TYR A 242 18.25 3.74 -10.85
CA TYR A 242 19.45 3.75 -11.70
C TYR A 242 20.43 2.63 -11.36
N SER A 243 21.15 2.19 -12.38
CA SER A 243 22.44 1.52 -12.25
C SER A 243 23.48 2.25 -13.08
N THR A 244 24.68 2.44 -12.51
CA THR A 244 25.77 3.14 -13.19
C THR A 244 26.82 2.13 -13.65
N PHE A 245 27.51 2.42 -14.75
CA PHE A 245 28.48 1.53 -15.41
C PHE A 245 29.64 1.08 -14.50
N ASP A 246 29.89 1.79 -13.40
CA ASP A 246 30.89 1.50 -12.38
C ASP A 246 30.43 0.55 -11.28
N GLN A 247 29.16 0.15 -11.28
CA GLN A 247 28.61 -0.82 -10.33
C GLN A 247 28.89 -2.26 -10.76
N MET A 248 28.70 -3.18 -9.80
CA MET A 248 28.84 -4.61 -10.09
C MET A 248 27.76 -5.08 -11.07
N PRO A 249 28.06 -6.08 -11.95
CA PRO A 249 27.09 -6.62 -12.92
C PRO A 249 25.79 -7.12 -12.29
N GLU A 250 25.84 -7.54 -11.04
CA GLU A 250 24.65 -8.01 -10.28
C GLU A 250 23.62 -6.91 -10.01
N ASN A 251 24.03 -5.63 -10.13
CA ASN A 251 23.17 -4.47 -9.94
C ASN A 251 22.53 -3.96 -11.24
N HIS A 252 22.86 -4.55 -12.38
CA HIS A 252 22.29 -4.25 -13.71
C HIS A 252 21.20 -5.28 -14.05
#